data_b5f1ba59c7ec1ef47fa84adee81b34a6
#
_entry.id   b5f1ba59c7ec1ef47fa84adee81b34a6
#
_cell.length_a   1.000
_cell.length_b   1.000
_cell.length_c   1.000
_cell.angle_alpha   90.00
_cell.angle_beta   90.00
_cell.angle_gamma   90.00
#
_symmetry.space_group_name_H-M   'P 1'
#
loop_
_entity.id
_entity.type
_entity.pdbx_description
1 polymer ?
#
loop_
_entity_poly.entity_id
_entity_poly.type
_entity_poly.pdbx_seq_one_letter_code
_entity_poly.pdbx_strand_id
1 'polypeptide(L)'
;LTVGSFICTLICTIVCFFVTLRVSTQNLITFGIIFGTFIGSLGTIVVTNAPTGDLLKQYYLWGAANFHLEGVTHGDIIFSLCLFAIGLGAALYSARDLSRHFRGEIELSRLYKAMSLMAIMFLVTSAVSICGTIGFISLGVPNISRTICKSTDIRKHYLISSGISVGLLLVTYLISEFANFGIYLPISATMAIIALPLMIFLF
;
A
#
# COMPACT_ATOMS: atom_id res chain seq x y z
N LEU A 1 -0.52 -4.94 17.30
CA LEU A 1 -0.38 -3.97 16.19
C LEU A 1 -1.24 -4.36 14.99
N THR A 2 -1.14 -5.58 14.48
CA THR A 2 -1.86 -6.08 13.29
C THR A 2 -3.38 -6.01 13.42
N VAL A 3 -3.96 -6.38 14.57
CA VAL A 3 -5.40 -6.31 14.80
C VAL A 3 -5.90 -4.85 14.77
N GLY A 4 -5.16 -3.92 15.38
CA GLY A 4 -5.49 -2.50 15.35
C GLY A 4 -5.45 -1.93 13.93
N SER A 5 -4.39 -2.24 13.17
CA SER A 5 -4.27 -1.86 11.76
C SER A 5 -5.40 -2.43 10.92
N PHE A 6 -5.79 -3.69 11.17
CA PHE A 6 -6.89 -4.34 10.47
C PHE A 6 -8.22 -3.61 10.71
N ILE A 7 -8.54 -3.30 11.98
CA ILE A 7 -9.78 -2.58 12.33
C ILE A 7 -9.79 -1.18 11.67
N CYS A 8 -8.70 -0.42 11.76
CA CYS A 8 -8.62 0.89 11.14
C CYS A 8 -8.77 0.81 9.62
N THR A 9 -8.10 -0.14 8.98
CA THR A 9 -8.18 -0.33 7.52
C THR A 9 -9.58 -0.78 7.11
N LEU A 10 -10.25 -1.63 7.92
CA LEU A 10 -11.64 -2.04 7.69
C LEU A 10 -12.57 -0.82 7.70
N ILE A 11 -12.47 0.05 8.70
CA ILE A 11 -13.28 1.27 8.81
C ILE A 11 -13.03 2.16 7.58
N CYS A 12 -11.77 2.42 7.23
CA CYS A 12 -11.41 3.22 6.06
C CYS A 12 -11.97 2.62 4.76
N THR A 13 -11.90 1.29 4.62
CA THR A 13 -12.44 0.59 3.43
C THR A 13 -13.95 0.71 3.34
N ILE A 14 -14.66 0.58 4.47
CA ILE A 14 -16.13 0.78 4.51
C ILE A 14 -16.49 2.20 4.08
N VAL A 15 -15.80 3.21 4.60
CA VAL A 15 -16.02 4.61 4.21
C VAL A 15 -15.76 4.79 2.70
N CYS A 16 -14.61 4.34 2.20
CA CYS A 16 -14.28 4.41 0.78
C CYS A 16 -15.29 3.66 -0.11
N PHE A 17 -15.79 2.51 0.35
CA PHE A 17 -16.82 1.76 -0.38
C PHE A 17 -18.11 2.56 -0.55
N PHE A 18 -18.63 3.15 0.53
CA PHE A 18 -19.84 3.97 0.46
C PHE A 18 -19.65 5.19 -0.42
N VAL A 19 -18.50 5.83 -0.38
CA VAL A 19 -18.17 6.97 -1.24
C VAL A 19 -18.10 6.56 -2.71
N THR A 20 -17.46 5.42 -3.01
CA THR A 20 -17.33 4.89 -4.38
C THR A 20 -18.70 4.60 -5.02
N LEU A 21 -19.71 4.27 -4.22
CA LEU A 21 -21.07 4.04 -4.75
C LEU A 21 -21.78 5.31 -5.19
N ARG A 22 -21.36 6.49 -4.73
CA ARG A 22 -22.05 7.76 -4.93
C ARG A 22 -21.29 8.80 -5.75
N VAL A 23 -19.99 8.58 -5.95
CA VAL A 23 -19.08 9.62 -6.46
C VAL A 23 -18.38 9.15 -7.75
N SER A 24 -18.13 10.08 -8.68
CA SER A 24 -17.37 9.81 -9.90
C SER A 24 -15.90 9.52 -9.60
N THR A 25 -15.21 8.82 -10.51
CA THR A 25 -13.81 8.42 -10.34
C THR A 25 -12.87 9.59 -10.07
N GLN A 26 -13.06 10.74 -10.71
CA GLN A 26 -12.25 11.95 -10.49
C GLN A 26 -12.40 12.49 -9.07
N ASN A 27 -13.64 12.60 -8.61
CA ASN A 27 -13.94 13.07 -7.25
C ASN A 27 -13.50 12.06 -6.18
N LEU A 28 -13.42 10.76 -6.52
CA LEU A 28 -12.93 9.73 -5.63
C LEU A 28 -11.43 9.92 -5.34
N ILE A 29 -10.63 10.33 -6.33
CA ILE A 29 -9.20 10.63 -6.12
C ILE A 29 -9.06 11.83 -5.18
N THR A 30 -9.81 12.90 -5.43
CA THR A 30 -9.81 14.09 -4.56
C THR A 30 -10.25 13.75 -3.14
N PHE A 31 -11.32 12.95 -3.00
CA PHE A 31 -11.77 12.44 -1.70
C PHE A 31 -10.67 11.65 -1.00
N GLY A 32 -9.97 10.77 -1.71
CA GLY A 32 -8.87 9.96 -1.15
C GLY A 32 -7.74 10.84 -0.59
N ILE A 33 -7.37 11.91 -1.29
CA ILE A 33 -6.36 12.87 -0.80
C ILE A 33 -6.84 13.59 0.46
N ILE A 34 -8.05 14.14 0.44
CA ILE A 34 -8.62 14.85 1.59
C ILE A 34 -8.78 13.93 2.79
N PHE A 35 -9.30 12.72 2.57
CA PHE A 35 -9.47 11.73 3.63
C PHE A 35 -8.12 11.26 4.20
N GLY A 36 -7.12 11.06 3.34
CA GLY A 36 -5.76 10.74 3.78
C GLY A 36 -5.14 11.85 4.64
N THR A 37 -5.29 13.12 4.24
CA THR A 37 -4.79 14.25 5.04
C THR A 37 -5.55 14.39 6.37
N PHE A 38 -6.85 14.12 6.39
CA PHE A 38 -7.65 14.10 7.61
C PHE A 38 -7.16 13.03 8.61
N ILE A 39 -6.99 11.79 8.14
CA ILE A 39 -6.46 10.70 8.98
C ILE A 39 -5.03 11.01 9.46
N GLY A 40 -4.19 11.56 8.58
CA GLY A 40 -2.83 12.01 8.95
C GLY A 40 -2.85 13.07 10.04
N SER A 41 -3.78 14.03 9.99
CA SER A 41 -3.95 15.07 11.02
C SER A 41 -4.38 14.47 12.36
N LEU A 42 -5.28 13.49 12.38
CA LEU A 42 -5.63 12.75 13.59
C LEU A 42 -4.40 12.02 14.17
N GLY A 43 -3.60 11.38 13.31
CA GLY A 43 -2.33 10.77 13.71
C GLY A 43 -1.39 11.79 14.37
N THR A 44 -1.24 12.96 13.79
CA THR A 44 -0.42 14.04 14.35
C THR A 44 -0.90 14.47 15.74
N ILE A 45 -2.22 14.60 15.96
CA ILE A 45 -2.78 14.93 17.28
C ILE A 45 -2.41 13.88 18.33
N VAL A 46 -2.50 12.59 17.97
CA VAL A 46 -2.13 11.49 18.87
C VAL A 46 -0.63 11.55 19.20
N VAL A 47 0.20 11.77 18.20
CA VAL A 47 1.67 11.83 18.34
C VAL A 47 2.12 13.02 19.17
N THR A 48 1.55 14.20 18.94
CA THR A 48 1.92 15.41 19.73
C THR A 48 1.51 15.32 21.19
N ASN A 49 0.54 14.48 21.54
CA ASN A 49 0.12 14.22 22.92
C ASN A 49 0.74 12.93 23.49
N ALA A 50 1.73 12.34 22.83
CA ALA A 50 2.39 11.13 23.31
C ALA A 50 3.14 11.40 24.64
N PRO A 51 2.95 10.57 25.67
CA PRO A 51 3.49 10.83 27.01
C PRO A 51 5.01 10.65 27.11
N THR A 52 5.63 9.94 26.15
CA THR A 52 7.08 9.63 26.16
C THR A 52 7.72 9.83 24.79
N GLY A 53 8.99 10.28 24.79
CA GLY A 53 9.78 10.44 23.56
C GLY A 53 10.07 9.11 22.83
N ASP A 54 10.09 7.99 23.56
CA ASP A 54 10.30 6.66 22.96
C ASP A 54 9.12 6.23 22.10
N LEU A 55 7.89 6.54 22.51
CA LEU A 55 6.69 6.29 21.69
C LEU A 55 6.70 7.13 20.41
N LEU A 56 7.14 8.37 20.50
CA LEU A 56 7.34 9.23 19.33
C LEU A 56 8.35 8.61 18.35
N LYS A 57 9.50 8.20 18.86
CA LYS A 57 10.54 7.57 18.05
C LYS A 57 10.05 6.30 17.37
N GLN A 58 9.35 5.43 18.09
CA GLN A 58 8.76 4.20 17.54
C GLN A 58 7.74 4.51 16.43
N TYR A 59 6.90 5.50 16.63
CA TYR A 59 5.93 5.92 15.62
C TYR A 59 6.61 6.42 14.34
N TYR A 60 7.63 7.27 14.46
CA TYR A 60 8.38 7.78 13.32
C TYR A 60 9.14 6.66 12.59
N LEU A 61 9.77 5.75 13.33
CA LEU A 61 10.48 4.61 12.75
C LEU A 61 9.50 3.69 11.99
N TRP A 62 8.34 3.41 12.58
CA TRP A 62 7.31 2.61 11.90
C TRP A 62 6.76 3.34 10.66
N GLY A 63 6.46 4.63 10.75
CA GLY A 63 5.98 5.45 9.64
C GLY A 63 6.99 5.60 8.50
N ALA A 64 8.28 5.45 8.80
CA ALA A 64 9.37 5.52 7.84
C ALA A 64 9.67 4.20 7.11
N ALA A 65 8.83 3.18 7.27
CA ALA A 65 9.02 1.82 6.78
C ALA A 65 10.33 1.19 7.29
N ASN A 66 10.25 0.56 8.45
CA ASN A 66 11.38 -0.13 9.05
C ASN A 66 11.15 -1.64 8.96
N PHE A 67 12.07 -2.38 8.32
CA PHE A 67 12.03 -3.85 8.28
C PHE A 67 12.63 -4.50 9.53
N HIS A 68 12.98 -3.72 10.55
CA HIS A 68 13.37 -4.29 11.83
C HIS A 68 12.12 -4.83 12.54
N LEU A 69 12.04 -6.14 12.64
CA LEU A 69 10.91 -6.87 13.26
C LEU A 69 10.93 -6.81 14.80
N GLU A 70 11.58 -5.81 15.38
CA GLU A 70 11.61 -5.62 16.83
C GLU A 70 10.19 -5.35 17.34
N GLY A 71 9.72 -6.23 18.21
CA GLY A 71 8.36 -6.13 18.78
C GLY A 71 7.24 -6.78 17.96
N VAL A 72 7.53 -7.41 16.83
CA VAL A 72 6.56 -8.21 16.07
C VAL A 72 6.51 -9.63 16.61
N THR A 73 5.34 -10.08 17.04
CA THR A 73 5.14 -11.44 17.54
C THR A 73 4.99 -12.42 16.37
N HIS A 74 5.40 -13.68 16.56
CA HIS A 74 5.16 -14.73 15.55
C HIS A 74 3.69 -14.84 15.14
N GLY A 75 2.76 -14.60 16.07
CA GLY A 75 1.32 -14.55 15.79
C GLY A 75 0.94 -13.43 14.84
N ASP A 76 1.57 -12.26 14.93
CA ASP A 76 1.34 -11.14 14.03
C ASP A 76 1.79 -11.46 12.60
N ILE A 77 2.91 -12.15 12.45
CA ILE A 77 3.42 -12.58 11.14
C ILE A 77 2.49 -13.59 10.49
N ILE A 78 2.03 -14.61 11.25
CA ILE A 78 1.10 -15.63 10.74
C ILE A 78 -0.23 -14.98 10.35
N PHE A 79 -0.77 -14.11 11.18
CA PHE A 79 -2.01 -13.40 10.90
C PHE A 79 -1.90 -12.54 9.64
N SER A 80 -0.81 -11.78 9.50
CA SER A 80 -0.55 -10.97 8.33
C SER A 80 -0.39 -11.83 7.06
N LEU A 81 0.30 -12.96 7.14
CA LEU A 81 0.46 -13.90 6.02
C LEU A 81 -0.90 -14.49 5.58
N CYS A 82 -1.77 -14.82 6.53
CA CYS A 82 -3.14 -15.27 6.24
C CYS A 82 -3.94 -14.18 5.53
N LEU A 83 -3.89 -12.93 6.01
CA LEU A 83 -4.55 -11.79 5.35
C LEU A 83 -4.01 -11.58 3.93
N PHE A 84 -2.70 -11.68 3.75
CA PHE A 84 -2.06 -11.57 2.44
C PHE A 84 -2.56 -12.66 1.48
N ALA A 85 -2.60 -13.92 1.92
CA ALA A 85 -3.07 -15.03 1.10
C ALA A 85 -4.55 -14.88 0.69
N ILE A 86 -5.40 -14.46 1.63
CA ILE A 86 -6.83 -14.19 1.37
C ILE A 86 -6.97 -13.02 0.38
N GLY A 87 -6.25 -11.92 0.61
CA GLY A 87 -6.26 -10.74 -0.25
C GLY A 87 -5.78 -11.05 -1.66
N LEU A 88 -4.69 -11.81 -1.80
CA LEU A 88 -4.16 -12.24 -3.09
C LEU A 88 -5.14 -13.14 -3.84
N GLY A 89 -5.74 -14.11 -3.15
CA GLY A 89 -6.78 -14.98 -3.72
C GLY A 89 -7.98 -14.18 -4.23
N ALA A 90 -8.49 -13.24 -3.44
CA ALA A 90 -9.60 -12.37 -3.83
C ALA A 90 -9.22 -11.43 -5.01
N ALA A 91 -8.00 -10.89 -5.02
CA ALA A 91 -7.49 -10.06 -6.12
C ALA A 91 -7.37 -10.84 -7.43
N LEU A 92 -6.81 -12.04 -7.38
CA LEU A 92 -6.68 -12.91 -8.57
C LEU A 92 -8.03 -13.41 -9.09
N TYR A 93 -8.98 -13.66 -8.19
CA TYR A 93 -10.35 -14.04 -8.57
C TYR A 93 -11.06 -12.89 -9.28
N SER A 94 -11.02 -11.68 -8.70
CA SER A 94 -11.68 -10.50 -9.28
C SER A 94 -10.97 -9.93 -10.52
N ALA A 95 -9.69 -10.25 -10.73
CA ALA A 95 -8.88 -9.71 -11.82
C ALA A 95 -9.44 -10.03 -13.22
N ARG A 96 -10.11 -11.19 -13.40
CA ARG A 96 -10.70 -11.58 -14.69
C ARG A 96 -11.85 -10.65 -15.07
N ASP A 97 -12.78 -10.42 -14.16
CA ASP A 97 -13.96 -9.61 -14.41
C ASP A 97 -13.61 -8.12 -14.47
N LEU A 98 -12.62 -7.71 -13.67
CA LEU A 98 -12.05 -6.38 -13.73
C LEU A 98 -11.39 -6.11 -15.10
N SER A 99 -10.67 -7.09 -15.67
CA SER A 99 -10.10 -6.99 -17.02
C SER A 99 -11.18 -6.83 -18.10
N ARG A 100 -12.30 -7.57 -17.98
CA ARG A 100 -13.45 -7.47 -18.89
C ARG A 100 -14.15 -6.11 -18.79
N HIS A 101 -14.29 -5.61 -17.58
CA HIS A 101 -14.87 -4.28 -17.34
C HIS A 101 -14.01 -3.17 -17.99
N PHE A 102 -12.68 -3.21 -17.83
CA PHE A 102 -11.79 -2.22 -18.46
C PHE A 102 -11.78 -2.31 -19.99
N ARG A 103 -12.11 -3.47 -20.58
CA ARG A 103 -12.33 -3.60 -22.02
C ARG A 103 -13.73 -3.16 -22.49
N GLY A 104 -14.60 -2.74 -21.56
CA GLY A 104 -15.97 -2.35 -21.85
C GLY A 104 -16.92 -3.51 -22.17
N GLU A 105 -16.53 -4.76 -21.88
CA GLU A 105 -17.31 -5.96 -22.18
C GLU A 105 -18.47 -6.17 -21.20
N ILE A 106 -18.29 -5.77 -19.95
CA ILE A 106 -19.27 -5.98 -18.87
C ILE A 106 -19.30 -4.77 -17.91
N GLU A 107 -20.46 -4.51 -17.31
CA GLU A 107 -20.56 -3.63 -16.16
C GLU A 107 -20.24 -4.41 -14.87
N LEU A 108 -19.37 -3.84 -14.03
CA LEU A 108 -18.99 -4.46 -12.76
C LEU A 108 -20.16 -4.43 -11.79
N SER A 109 -20.61 -5.60 -11.34
CA SER A 109 -21.65 -5.65 -10.31
C SER A 109 -21.14 -5.10 -8.97
N ARG A 110 -22.05 -4.68 -8.10
CA ARG A 110 -21.71 -4.15 -6.76
C ARG A 110 -20.89 -5.15 -5.94
N LEU A 111 -21.16 -6.44 -6.10
CA LEU A 111 -20.45 -7.50 -5.41
C LEU A 111 -18.97 -7.57 -5.80
N TYR A 112 -18.66 -7.50 -7.10
CA TYR A 112 -17.27 -7.50 -7.57
C TYR A 112 -16.50 -6.25 -7.17
N LYS A 113 -17.16 -5.09 -7.14
CA LYS A 113 -16.55 -3.86 -6.60
C LYS A 113 -16.20 -4.03 -5.12
N ALA A 114 -17.11 -4.58 -4.32
CA ALA A 114 -16.88 -4.87 -2.92
C ALA A 114 -15.72 -5.86 -2.72
N MET A 115 -15.69 -6.96 -3.48
CA MET A 115 -14.61 -7.95 -3.41
C MET A 115 -13.24 -7.36 -3.75
N SER A 116 -13.15 -6.51 -4.77
CA SER A 116 -11.90 -5.83 -5.14
C SER A 116 -11.42 -4.89 -4.03
N LEU A 117 -12.32 -4.14 -3.39
CA LEU A 117 -11.97 -3.28 -2.25
C LEU A 117 -11.53 -4.09 -1.04
N MET A 118 -12.21 -5.20 -0.73
CA MET A 118 -11.80 -6.10 0.34
C MET A 118 -10.43 -6.74 0.07
N ALA A 119 -10.14 -7.11 -1.17
CA ALA A 119 -8.82 -7.62 -1.56
C ALA A 119 -7.73 -6.57 -1.30
N ILE A 120 -7.96 -5.31 -1.69
CA ILE A 120 -7.03 -4.21 -1.43
C ILE A 120 -6.84 -4.01 0.09
N MET A 121 -7.93 -4.02 0.87
CA MET A 121 -7.87 -3.92 2.32
C MET A 121 -6.96 -4.99 2.93
N PHE A 122 -7.17 -6.26 2.58
CA PHE A 122 -6.38 -7.37 3.13
C PHE A 122 -4.90 -7.25 2.74
N LEU A 123 -4.60 -6.92 1.48
CA LEU A 123 -3.23 -6.75 0.99
C LEU A 123 -2.52 -5.56 1.66
N VAL A 124 -3.18 -4.41 1.76
CA VAL A 124 -2.60 -3.22 2.39
C VAL A 124 -2.39 -3.45 3.89
N THR A 125 -3.39 -4.01 4.58
CA THR A 125 -3.27 -4.29 6.03
C THR A 125 -2.13 -5.25 6.32
N SER A 126 -2.00 -6.31 5.52
CA SER A 126 -0.93 -7.30 5.70
C SER A 126 0.47 -6.67 5.54
N ALA A 127 0.65 -5.78 4.58
CA ALA A 127 1.93 -5.12 4.35
C ALA A 127 2.22 -4.04 5.40
N VAL A 128 1.28 -3.11 5.61
CA VAL A 128 1.49 -1.95 6.48
C VAL A 128 1.63 -2.33 7.96
N SER A 129 0.95 -3.37 8.42
CA SER A 129 1.03 -3.81 9.82
C SER A 129 2.41 -4.32 10.23
N ILE A 130 3.19 -4.87 9.29
CA ILE A 130 4.55 -5.39 9.55
C ILE A 130 5.61 -4.37 9.15
N CYS A 131 5.52 -3.86 7.92
CA CYS A 131 6.58 -3.06 7.32
C CYS A 131 6.41 -1.55 7.50
N GLY A 132 5.25 -1.10 8.03
CA GLY A 132 4.91 0.32 8.06
C GLY A 132 4.49 0.86 6.69
N THR A 133 4.48 2.19 6.54
CA THR A 133 4.00 2.85 5.32
C THR A 133 5.11 2.99 4.29
N ILE A 134 5.03 2.24 3.20
CA ILE A 134 5.95 2.36 2.07
C ILE A 134 5.30 3.29 1.03
N GLY A 135 5.76 4.54 1.00
CA GLY A 135 5.35 5.51 -0.02
C GLY A 135 5.89 5.15 -1.41
N PHE A 136 5.41 5.84 -2.43
CA PHE A 136 5.88 5.77 -3.81
C PHE A 136 5.58 4.49 -4.59
N ILE A 137 5.63 3.30 -3.98
CA ILE A 137 5.35 2.03 -4.68
C ILE A 137 3.94 2.05 -5.27
N SER A 138 2.96 2.52 -4.52
CA SER A 138 1.56 2.52 -4.93
C SER A 138 1.26 3.38 -6.16
N LEU A 139 2.04 4.43 -6.39
CA LEU A 139 1.88 5.34 -7.53
C LEU A 139 2.90 5.05 -8.64
N GLY A 140 4.16 4.83 -8.27
CA GLY A 140 5.26 4.66 -9.23
C GLY A 140 5.18 3.34 -9.99
N VAL A 141 5.05 2.23 -9.28
CA VAL A 141 5.11 0.91 -9.90
C VAL A 141 3.98 0.64 -10.91
N PRO A 142 2.70 0.99 -10.66
CA PRO A 142 1.66 0.83 -11.68
C PRO A 142 1.92 1.64 -12.95
N ASN A 143 2.50 2.83 -12.83
CA ASN A 143 2.84 3.66 -13.98
C ASN A 143 3.99 3.04 -14.78
N ILE A 144 5.05 2.60 -14.12
CA ILE A 144 6.15 1.86 -14.74
C ILE A 144 5.64 0.59 -15.43
N SER A 145 4.79 -0.17 -14.76
CA SER A 145 4.20 -1.39 -15.30
C SER A 145 3.38 -1.12 -16.55
N ARG A 146 2.61 -0.03 -16.60
CA ARG A 146 1.84 0.36 -17.80
C ARG A 146 2.73 0.75 -18.97
N THR A 147 3.85 1.40 -18.72
CA THR A 147 4.82 1.79 -19.75
C THR A 147 5.51 0.57 -20.35
N ILE A 148 5.84 -0.44 -19.53
CA ILE A 148 6.50 -1.67 -19.96
C ILE A 148 5.51 -2.64 -20.61
N CYS A 149 4.33 -2.81 -19.98
CA CYS A 149 3.33 -3.78 -20.42
C CYS A 149 2.17 -3.07 -21.14
N LYS A 150 2.19 -3.12 -22.47
CA LYS A 150 1.11 -2.57 -23.32
C LYS A 150 -0.14 -3.47 -23.38
N SER A 151 -0.25 -4.48 -22.51
CA SER A 151 -1.37 -5.42 -22.48
C SER A 151 -2.56 -4.83 -21.71
N THR A 152 -3.78 -5.12 -22.15
CA THR A 152 -5.04 -4.81 -21.44
C THR A 152 -5.40 -5.84 -20.36
N ASP A 153 -4.59 -6.89 -20.20
CA ASP A 153 -4.84 -7.95 -19.23
C ASP A 153 -4.30 -7.58 -17.85
N ILE A 154 -5.20 -7.33 -16.89
CA ILE A 154 -4.87 -6.92 -15.52
C ILE A 154 -4.02 -7.97 -14.79
N ARG A 155 -4.17 -9.28 -15.10
CA ARG A 155 -3.36 -10.31 -14.47
C ARG A 155 -1.87 -10.16 -14.81
N LYS A 156 -1.56 -9.83 -16.07
CA LYS A 156 -0.19 -9.54 -16.49
C LYS A 156 0.34 -8.29 -15.78
N HIS A 157 -0.48 -7.26 -15.64
CA HIS A 157 -0.11 -6.08 -14.88
C HIS A 157 0.17 -6.38 -13.40
N TYR A 158 -0.61 -7.25 -12.75
CA TYR A 158 -0.34 -7.66 -11.37
C TYR A 158 1.01 -8.37 -11.24
N LEU A 159 1.30 -9.32 -12.13
CA LEU A 159 2.56 -10.06 -12.11
C LEU A 159 3.77 -9.15 -12.37
N ILE A 160 3.69 -8.28 -13.37
CA ILE A 160 4.77 -7.35 -13.70
C ILE A 160 4.96 -6.32 -12.60
N SER A 161 3.88 -5.72 -12.09
CA SER A 161 3.95 -4.76 -10.98
C SER A 161 4.50 -5.38 -9.72
N SER A 162 4.10 -6.61 -9.38
CA SER A 162 4.66 -7.31 -8.21
C SER A 162 6.15 -7.59 -8.37
N GLY A 163 6.60 -8.02 -9.56
CA GLY A 163 8.01 -8.21 -9.84
C GLY A 163 8.82 -6.92 -9.74
N ILE A 164 8.33 -5.82 -10.32
CA ILE A 164 8.96 -4.50 -10.22
C ILE A 164 9.00 -4.03 -8.75
N SER A 165 7.91 -4.20 -8.00
CA SER A 165 7.85 -3.82 -6.58
C SER A 165 8.89 -4.57 -5.74
N VAL A 166 8.99 -5.88 -5.92
CA VAL A 166 9.97 -6.71 -5.21
C VAL A 166 11.39 -6.27 -5.58
N GLY A 167 11.68 -6.07 -6.87
CA GLY A 167 12.98 -5.60 -7.33
C GLY A 167 13.36 -4.25 -6.74
N LEU A 168 12.44 -3.26 -6.77
CA LEU A 168 12.66 -1.94 -6.18
C LEU A 168 12.89 -2.01 -4.67
N LEU A 169 12.08 -2.81 -3.95
CA LEU A 169 12.24 -3.00 -2.51
C LEU A 169 13.59 -3.62 -2.16
N LEU A 170 14.02 -4.64 -2.90
CA LEU A 170 15.32 -5.28 -2.69
C LEU A 170 16.48 -4.30 -2.92
N VAL A 171 16.44 -3.54 -4.02
CA VAL A 171 17.46 -2.52 -4.31
C VAL A 171 17.48 -1.45 -3.22
N THR A 172 16.31 -0.97 -2.82
CA THR A 172 16.19 0.05 -1.76
C THR A 172 16.70 -0.45 -0.42
N TYR A 173 16.38 -1.71 -0.07
CA TYR A 173 16.86 -2.35 1.16
C TYR A 173 18.38 -2.50 1.13
N LEU A 174 18.95 -2.98 0.04
CA LEU A 174 20.40 -3.12 -0.10
C LEU A 174 21.11 -1.77 0.03
N ILE A 175 20.56 -0.71 -0.62
CA ILE A 175 21.15 0.63 -0.50
C ILE A 175 21.03 1.15 0.93
N SER A 176 19.89 0.96 1.59
CA SER A 176 19.68 1.37 2.99
C SER A 176 20.66 0.67 3.94
N GLU A 177 20.97 -0.61 3.70
CA GLU A 177 21.87 -1.40 4.52
C GLU A 177 23.35 -1.11 4.25
N PHE A 178 23.73 -1.04 2.96
CA PHE A 178 25.13 -0.85 2.56
C PHE A 178 25.58 0.61 2.55
N ALA A 179 24.68 1.57 2.35
CA ALA A 179 25.00 3.00 2.41
C ALA A 179 25.04 3.56 3.84
N ASN A 180 25.34 2.71 4.82
CA ASN A 180 25.40 3.04 6.24
C ASN A 180 26.67 3.87 6.53
N PHE A 181 26.68 5.15 6.11
CA PHE A 181 27.69 6.15 6.49
C PHE A 181 27.56 6.63 7.94
N GLY A 182 27.09 5.75 8.87
CA GLY A 182 26.80 6.12 10.25
C GLY A 182 25.47 6.87 10.44
N ILE A 183 24.63 6.96 9.39
CA ILE A 183 23.31 7.60 9.42
C ILE A 183 22.27 6.53 9.07
N TYR A 184 21.24 6.40 9.92
CA TYR A 184 20.11 5.52 9.62
C TYR A 184 19.31 6.08 8.46
N LEU A 185 19.26 5.35 7.33
CA LEU A 185 18.48 5.70 6.15
C LEU A 185 17.16 4.92 6.15
N PRO A 186 16.01 5.57 6.42
CA PRO A 186 14.71 4.91 6.35
C PRO A 186 14.41 4.44 4.92
N ILE A 187 13.82 3.25 4.80
CA ILE A 187 13.50 2.64 3.49
C ILE A 187 12.56 3.52 2.65
N SER A 188 11.59 4.17 3.29
CA SER A 188 10.68 5.09 2.58
C SER A 188 11.40 6.29 1.97
N ALA A 189 12.40 6.86 2.66
CA ALA A 189 13.20 7.97 2.15
C ALA A 189 14.11 7.52 1.02
N THR A 190 14.82 6.40 1.18
CA THR A 190 15.69 5.83 0.16
C THR A 190 14.89 5.47 -1.10
N MET A 191 13.69 4.90 -0.91
CA MET A 191 12.77 4.61 -2.01
C MET A 191 12.35 5.87 -2.77
N ALA A 192 12.03 6.96 -2.08
CA ALA A 192 11.65 8.22 -2.72
C ALA A 192 12.80 8.82 -3.53
N ILE A 193 14.04 8.74 -3.03
CA ILE A 193 15.25 9.20 -3.70
C ILE A 193 15.51 8.41 -4.98
N ILE A 194 15.27 7.10 -4.98
CA ILE A 194 15.48 6.25 -6.17
C ILE A 194 14.34 6.40 -7.16
N ALA A 195 13.10 6.42 -6.67
CA ALA A 195 11.92 6.39 -7.50
C ALA A 195 11.69 7.71 -8.26
N LEU A 196 12.08 8.85 -7.68
CA LEU A 196 11.88 10.16 -8.32
C LEU A 196 12.69 10.31 -9.63
N PRO A 197 14.02 10.05 -9.67
CA PRO A 197 14.77 10.08 -10.93
C PRO A 197 14.26 9.04 -11.93
N LEU A 198 13.91 7.86 -11.46
CA LEU A 198 13.39 6.78 -12.32
C LEU A 198 12.08 7.19 -13.00
N MET A 199 11.20 7.89 -12.29
CA MET A 199 9.95 8.43 -12.87
C MET A 199 10.25 9.54 -13.89
N ILE A 200 11.16 10.45 -13.60
CA ILE A 200 11.55 11.53 -14.54
C ILE A 200 12.16 10.95 -15.82
N PHE A 201 12.92 9.86 -15.72
CA PHE A 201 13.55 9.22 -16.87
C PHE A 201 12.55 8.44 -17.75
N LEU A 202 11.45 7.93 -17.15
CA LEU A 202 10.43 7.14 -17.86
C LEU A 202 9.32 7.99 -18.49
N PHE A 203 9.16 9.24 -18.10
CA PHE A 203 8.18 10.20 -18.64
C PHE A 203 8.84 11.32 -19.42
#